data_fbeba90a1212e71a2174868df951ede8
#
_entry.id   fbeba90a1212e71a2174868df951ede8
#
_cell.length_a   1.000
_cell.length_b   1.000
_cell.length_c   1.000
_cell.angle_alpha   90.00
_cell.angle_beta   90.00
_cell.angle_gamma   90.00
#
_symmetry.space_group_name_H-M   'P 1'
#
loop_
_entity.id
_entity.type
_entity.pdbx_description
1 polymer ?
#
loop_
_entity_poly.entity_id
_entity_poly.type
_entity_poly.pdbx_seq_one_letter_code
_entity_poly.pdbx_strand_id
1 'polypeptide(L)'
;MKNIKLPKGRFKNWLKPLAIVLVSFVAGILGAILVLNRAGISLSNVSGSGAKTTTSSVTYTNSTDVTKAVEKVQGAVVSVINYRSDSSSGNDIYSQIFGNDNSINQSNNSGDLSVYSEGSGVIYKKDGDSAYVVTNNHVVDGAEQIEIMLADGKKVVGELVGADTYSDIAVVKISSKDVTTVAEFADSNKITVGETAIAIGSP
;
A
#
# COMPACT_ATOMS: atom_id res chain seq x y z
N MET A 1 43.24 37.12 39.65
CA MET A 1 41.91 36.58 39.96
C MET A 1 41.03 37.76 40.39
N LYS A 2 40.10 38.26 39.54
CA LYS A 2 39.20 39.36 39.85
C LYS A 2 37.94 38.83 40.50
N ASN A 3 37.72 39.18 41.76
CA ASN A 3 36.49 38.85 42.49
C ASN A 3 35.33 39.71 41.95
N ILE A 4 34.39 39.08 41.25
CA ILE A 4 33.15 39.74 40.83
C ILE A 4 32.18 39.68 41.99
N LYS A 5 31.97 40.84 42.64
CA LYS A 5 30.91 41.04 43.66
C LYS A 5 29.55 41.17 42.96
N LEU A 6 28.68 40.19 43.15
CA LEU A 6 27.28 40.28 42.74
C LEU A 6 26.52 41.31 43.58
N PRO A 7 25.67 42.17 42.98
CA PRO A 7 24.92 43.19 43.73
C PRO A 7 23.78 42.53 44.51
N LYS A 8 23.90 42.51 45.85
CA LYS A 8 22.83 42.19 46.79
C LYS A 8 21.88 43.37 46.89
N GLY A 9 20.67 43.29 46.32
CA GLY A 9 19.68 44.29 46.67
C GLY A 9 18.48 44.50 45.76
N ARG A 10 18.43 43.89 44.55
CA ARG A 10 17.32 44.15 43.62
C ARG A 10 16.24 43.06 43.53
N PHE A 11 16.45 41.94 44.16
CA PHE A 11 15.54 40.79 44.09
C PHE A 11 14.27 40.91 44.95
N LYS A 12 14.33 41.70 46.00
CA LYS A 12 13.24 41.77 46.98
C LYS A 12 12.00 42.57 46.53
N ASN A 13 12.17 43.46 45.56
CA ASN A 13 11.07 44.30 45.06
C ASN A 13 10.33 43.69 43.87
N TRP A 14 10.87 42.65 43.21
CA TRP A 14 10.22 41.97 42.08
C TRP A 14 9.38 40.78 42.51
N LEU A 15 9.63 40.25 43.70
CA LEU A 15 8.84 39.17 44.30
C LEU A 15 7.39 39.57 44.61
N LYS A 16 7.13 40.83 44.94
CA LYS A 16 5.78 41.33 45.25
C LYS A 16 4.84 41.29 44.03
N PRO A 17 5.21 41.90 42.87
CA PRO A 17 4.34 41.80 41.71
C PRO A 17 4.19 40.36 41.16
N LEU A 18 5.23 39.52 41.25
CA LEU A 18 5.17 38.11 40.86
C LEU A 18 4.19 37.31 41.73
N ALA A 19 4.19 37.57 43.06
CA ALA A 19 3.26 36.95 43.99
C ALA A 19 1.81 37.36 43.71
N ILE A 20 1.55 38.61 43.36
CA ILE A 20 0.22 39.10 43.02
C ILE A 20 -0.30 38.44 41.75
N VAL A 21 0.56 38.29 40.71
CA VAL A 21 0.20 37.58 39.46
C VAL A 21 -0.11 36.12 39.72
N LEU A 22 0.69 35.44 40.56
CA LEU A 22 0.44 34.02 40.91
C LEU A 22 -0.87 33.85 41.69
N VAL A 23 -1.16 34.71 42.65
CA VAL A 23 -2.42 34.64 43.40
C VAL A 23 -3.62 34.92 42.51
N SER A 24 -3.53 35.89 41.58
CA SER A 24 -4.60 36.18 40.62
C SER A 24 -4.84 35.02 39.67
N PHE A 25 -3.78 34.33 39.25
CA PHE A 25 -3.88 33.15 38.37
C PHE A 25 -4.55 31.96 39.06
N VAL A 26 -4.18 31.69 40.32
CA VAL A 26 -4.81 30.65 41.14
C VAL A 26 -6.27 30.97 41.43
N ALA A 27 -6.59 32.24 41.76
CA ALA A 27 -7.97 32.66 41.98
C ALA A 27 -8.82 32.54 40.70
N GLY A 28 -8.25 32.84 39.53
CA GLY A 28 -8.89 32.65 38.22
C GLY A 28 -9.22 31.19 37.94
N ILE A 29 -8.28 30.27 38.20
CA ILE A 29 -8.50 28.83 38.01
C ILE A 29 -9.59 28.32 38.97
N LEU A 30 -9.55 28.69 40.25
CA LEU A 30 -10.57 28.31 41.22
C LEU A 30 -11.95 28.87 40.85
N GLY A 31 -12.03 30.09 40.35
CA GLY A 31 -13.26 30.69 39.85
C GLY A 31 -13.83 29.94 38.65
N ALA A 32 -12.96 29.59 37.70
CA ALA A 32 -13.35 28.82 36.51
C ALA A 32 -13.89 27.40 36.89
N ILE A 33 -13.22 26.73 37.83
CA ILE A 33 -13.67 25.41 38.32
C ILE A 33 -15.04 25.53 39.01
N LEU A 34 -15.28 26.60 39.79
CA LEU A 34 -16.55 26.81 40.48
C LEU A 34 -17.71 27.08 39.51
N VAL A 35 -17.44 27.85 38.44
CA VAL A 35 -18.43 28.12 37.38
C VAL A 35 -18.75 26.88 36.60
N LEU A 36 -17.73 26.08 36.22
CA LEU A 36 -17.91 24.81 35.50
C LEU A 36 -18.68 23.79 36.33
N ASN A 37 -18.38 23.69 37.63
CA ASN A 37 -19.12 22.78 38.53
C ASN A 37 -20.59 23.19 38.69
N ARG A 38 -20.88 24.50 38.70
CA ARG A 38 -22.25 25.02 38.81
C ARG A 38 -23.04 24.88 37.51
N ALA A 39 -22.33 24.86 36.36
CA ALA A 39 -22.88 24.58 35.01
C ALA A 39 -23.06 23.11 34.74
N GLY A 40 -22.71 22.19 35.66
CA GLY A 40 -22.80 20.74 35.47
C GLY A 40 -21.77 20.16 34.51
N ILE A 41 -20.73 20.94 34.17
CA ILE A 41 -19.66 20.51 33.26
C ILE A 41 -18.54 19.92 34.12
N SER A 42 -18.48 18.59 34.18
CA SER A 42 -17.41 17.88 34.88
C SER A 42 -16.14 17.88 34.02
N LEU A 43 -15.03 18.35 34.58
CA LEU A 43 -13.70 18.34 33.93
C LEU A 43 -13.20 16.90 33.58
N SER A 44 -13.84 15.87 34.14
CA SER A 44 -13.53 14.47 33.83
C SER A 44 -13.90 14.05 32.38
N ASN A 45 -14.68 14.87 31.67
CA ASN A 45 -15.10 14.61 30.28
C ASN A 45 -14.22 15.29 29.22
N VAL A 46 -13.15 16.00 29.62
CA VAL A 46 -12.21 16.66 28.67
C VAL A 46 -11.03 15.76 28.32
N SER A 47 -10.93 14.56 28.89
CA SER A 47 -10.06 13.52 28.32
C SER A 47 -10.69 13.04 27.01
N GLY A 48 -10.05 13.46 25.91
CA GLY A 48 -10.42 13.21 24.53
C GLY A 48 -11.34 12.00 24.31
N SER A 49 -12.62 12.29 24.21
CA SER A 49 -13.55 11.36 23.60
C SER A 49 -13.22 11.33 22.11
N GLY A 50 -12.14 10.62 21.77
CA GLY A 50 -12.01 10.08 20.43
C GLY A 50 -13.30 9.31 20.22
N ALA A 51 -14.11 9.73 19.26
CA ALA A 51 -15.28 9.00 18.84
C ALA A 51 -14.84 7.54 18.69
N LYS A 52 -15.25 6.67 19.63
CA LYS A 52 -15.15 5.23 19.44
C LYS A 52 -16.01 4.93 18.24
N THR A 53 -15.40 4.87 17.08
CA THR A 53 -16.01 4.26 15.92
C THR A 53 -16.28 2.83 16.32
N THR A 54 -17.52 2.56 16.71
CA THR A 54 -17.98 1.19 16.92
C THR A 54 -18.02 0.60 15.51
N THR A 55 -16.92 -0.01 15.10
CA THR A 55 -16.92 -0.86 13.92
C THR A 55 -17.82 -2.03 14.30
N SER A 56 -19.05 -1.97 13.85
CA SER A 56 -19.93 -3.13 13.86
C SER A 56 -19.27 -4.16 12.95
N SER A 57 -18.58 -5.13 13.52
CA SER A 57 -18.13 -6.32 12.80
C SER A 57 -19.35 -7.19 12.51
N VAL A 58 -20.20 -6.72 11.60
CA VAL A 58 -21.20 -7.60 11.01
C VAL A 58 -20.41 -8.49 10.06
N THR A 59 -20.03 -9.66 10.54
CA THR A 59 -19.52 -10.72 9.68
C THR A 59 -20.69 -11.21 8.83
N TYR A 60 -20.90 -10.58 7.67
CA TYR A 60 -21.76 -11.15 6.66
C TYR A 60 -21.03 -12.33 6.04
N THR A 61 -21.31 -13.54 6.50
CA THR A 61 -20.99 -14.78 5.79
C THR A 61 -21.99 -14.95 4.64
N ASN A 62 -21.88 -14.07 3.64
CA ASN A 62 -22.65 -14.20 2.42
C ASN A 62 -21.79 -14.95 1.39
N SER A 63 -21.65 -16.27 1.54
CA SER A 63 -21.03 -17.10 0.52
C SER A 63 -22.05 -17.28 -0.61
N THR A 64 -22.02 -16.34 -1.56
CA THR A 64 -22.71 -16.49 -2.84
C THR A 64 -21.89 -17.37 -3.77
N ASP A 65 -22.48 -17.90 -4.83
CA ASP A 65 -21.72 -18.67 -5.83
C ASP A 65 -20.62 -17.81 -6.49
N VAL A 66 -20.83 -16.49 -6.54
CA VAL A 66 -19.84 -15.51 -7.00
C VAL A 66 -18.63 -15.46 -6.06
N THR A 67 -18.82 -15.38 -4.74
CA THR A 67 -17.72 -15.35 -3.77
C THR A 67 -16.91 -16.64 -3.80
N LYS A 68 -17.57 -17.79 -3.93
CA LYS A 68 -16.92 -19.10 -4.08
C LYS A 68 -16.09 -19.18 -5.37
N ALA A 69 -16.63 -18.64 -6.47
CA ALA A 69 -15.90 -18.61 -7.74
C ALA A 69 -14.62 -17.75 -7.62
N VAL A 70 -14.70 -16.57 -6.99
CA VAL A 70 -13.55 -15.71 -6.74
C VAL A 70 -12.52 -16.40 -5.84
N GLU A 71 -12.96 -16.98 -4.71
CA GLU A 71 -12.09 -17.71 -3.78
C GLU A 71 -11.33 -18.85 -4.46
N LYS A 72 -11.98 -19.55 -5.41
CA LYS A 72 -11.37 -20.66 -6.16
C LYS A 72 -10.22 -20.21 -7.07
N VAL A 73 -10.30 -19.01 -7.66
CA VAL A 73 -9.36 -18.59 -8.71
C VAL A 73 -8.42 -17.47 -8.30
N GLN A 74 -8.73 -16.68 -7.25
CA GLN A 74 -7.91 -15.54 -6.85
C GLN A 74 -6.45 -15.89 -6.59
N GLY A 75 -6.16 -17.07 -6.04
CA GLY A 75 -4.80 -17.54 -5.80
C GLY A 75 -4.01 -17.90 -7.06
N ALA A 76 -4.67 -17.97 -8.22
CA ALA A 76 -4.03 -18.18 -9.52
C ALA A 76 -3.77 -16.85 -10.26
N VAL A 77 -4.33 -15.72 -9.79
CA VAL A 77 -4.07 -14.40 -10.36
C VAL A 77 -2.77 -13.85 -9.79
N VAL A 78 -1.90 -13.39 -10.67
CA VAL A 78 -0.53 -12.97 -10.35
C VAL A 78 -0.22 -11.61 -10.98
N SER A 79 0.74 -10.88 -10.42
CA SER A 79 1.32 -9.72 -11.09
C SER A 79 2.47 -10.16 -11.98
N VAL A 80 2.54 -9.59 -13.18
CA VAL A 80 3.61 -9.81 -14.15
C VAL A 80 4.41 -8.53 -14.27
N ILE A 81 5.70 -8.58 -13.93
CA ILE A 81 6.57 -7.40 -13.87
C ILE A 81 7.66 -7.56 -14.91
N ASN A 82 7.74 -6.59 -15.82
CA ASN A 82 8.73 -6.50 -16.88
C ASN A 82 9.83 -5.55 -16.45
N TYR A 83 11.06 -6.03 -16.49
CA TYR A 83 12.24 -5.23 -16.21
C TYR A 83 13.05 -5.01 -17.49
N ARG A 84 13.55 -3.79 -17.63
CA ARG A 84 14.49 -3.39 -18.70
C ARG A 84 15.65 -2.58 -18.12
N SER A 85 16.79 -2.61 -18.80
CA SER A 85 17.88 -1.69 -18.50
C SER A 85 17.58 -0.32 -19.12
N ASP A 86 17.74 0.73 -18.32
CA ASP A 86 17.64 2.12 -18.77
C ASP A 86 18.82 2.49 -19.66
N SER A 87 18.90 1.91 -20.87
CA SER A 87 19.91 2.29 -21.87
C SER A 87 19.43 3.39 -22.82
N SER A 88 18.29 4.01 -22.56
CA SER A 88 17.84 5.18 -23.33
C SER A 88 17.13 6.21 -22.48
N SER A 89 17.83 7.32 -22.28
CA SER A 89 17.28 8.64 -21.94
C SER A 89 16.16 9.04 -22.91
N GLY A 90 14.94 8.61 -22.65
CA GLY A 90 13.75 8.92 -23.43
C GLY A 90 12.51 8.86 -22.58
N ASN A 91 12.00 10.04 -22.21
CA ASN A 91 10.64 10.35 -21.74
C ASN A 91 9.70 9.17 -21.54
N ASP A 92 9.90 8.38 -20.50
CA ASP A 92 8.93 7.40 -20.10
C ASP A 92 7.68 8.10 -19.56
N ILE A 93 6.62 8.08 -20.38
CA ILE A 93 5.29 8.65 -20.03
C ILE A 93 4.80 8.06 -18.69
N TYR A 94 5.21 6.83 -18.37
CA TYR A 94 4.85 6.16 -17.14
C TYR A 94 5.52 6.79 -15.90
N SER A 95 6.78 7.14 -15.98
CA SER A 95 7.51 7.85 -14.92
C SER A 95 6.99 9.29 -14.73
N GLN A 96 6.50 9.91 -15.82
CA GLN A 96 5.88 11.22 -15.78
C GLN A 96 4.49 11.24 -15.12
N ILE A 97 3.74 10.14 -15.21
CA ILE A 97 2.36 10.05 -14.70
C ILE A 97 2.33 9.54 -13.24
N PHE A 98 3.23 8.63 -12.88
CA PHE A 98 3.22 7.96 -11.57
C PHE A 98 4.45 8.23 -10.70
N GLY A 99 5.47 8.87 -11.21
CA GLY A 99 6.77 9.07 -10.55
C GLY A 99 7.02 10.50 -10.11
N ASN A 100 6.21 11.08 -9.21
CA ASN A 100 6.57 12.34 -8.55
C ASN A 100 6.90 12.11 -7.06
N ASP A 101 7.76 11.15 -6.77
CA ASP A 101 8.38 11.07 -5.45
C ASP A 101 9.88 11.30 -5.58
N ASN A 102 10.31 12.49 -5.13
CA ASN A 102 11.66 13.01 -5.09
C ASN A 102 12.58 12.24 -4.11
N SER A 103 12.70 10.94 -4.26
CA SER A 103 13.55 10.11 -3.38
C SER A 103 14.22 8.93 -4.07
N ILE A 104 14.47 9.02 -5.38
CA ILE A 104 15.40 8.06 -6.00
C ILE A 104 16.75 8.73 -6.10
N ASN A 105 17.66 8.35 -5.19
CA ASN A 105 19.08 8.59 -5.34
C ASN A 105 19.50 8.14 -6.74
N GLN A 106 19.92 9.10 -7.54
CA GLN A 106 20.54 8.91 -8.83
C GLN A 106 21.84 8.13 -8.62
N SER A 107 21.73 6.80 -8.54
CA SER A 107 22.88 5.91 -8.65
C SER A 107 23.16 5.76 -10.12
N ASN A 108 24.19 6.45 -10.59
CA ASN A 108 24.76 6.30 -11.92
C ASN A 108 25.42 4.92 -12.04
N ASN A 109 24.66 3.85 -12.18
CA ASN A 109 25.13 2.55 -12.60
C ASN A 109 24.38 2.15 -13.87
N SER A 110 25.04 2.34 -15.00
CA SER A 110 24.63 1.80 -16.29
C SER A 110 24.55 0.28 -16.18
N GLY A 111 23.34 -0.26 -16.06
CA GLY A 111 23.11 -1.69 -15.99
C GLY A 111 22.06 -2.16 -14.96
N ASP A 112 21.54 -1.29 -14.13
CA ASP A 112 20.47 -1.67 -13.22
C ASP A 112 19.14 -1.79 -13.98
N LEU A 113 18.50 -2.97 -13.82
CA LEU A 113 17.16 -3.23 -14.36
C LEU A 113 16.13 -2.40 -13.58
N SER A 114 15.30 -1.66 -14.29
CA SER A 114 14.18 -0.93 -13.74
C SER A 114 12.86 -1.55 -14.18
N VAL A 115 11.79 -1.34 -13.38
CA VAL A 115 10.45 -1.78 -13.77
C VAL A 115 9.97 -0.93 -14.95
N TYR A 116 9.74 -1.59 -16.08
CA TYR A 116 9.27 -0.95 -17.30
C TYR A 116 7.75 -1.00 -17.43
N SER A 117 7.14 -2.15 -17.15
CA SER A 117 5.68 -2.34 -17.18
C SER A 117 5.27 -3.40 -16.18
N GLU A 118 4.02 -3.29 -15.73
CA GLU A 118 3.38 -4.23 -14.84
C GLU A 118 1.97 -4.54 -15.32
N GLY A 119 1.55 -5.79 -15.17
CA GLY A 119 0.23 -6.24 -15.59
C GLY A 119 -0.20 -7.49 -14.83
N SER A 120 -1.39 -7.96 -15.14
CA SER A 120 -1.93 -9.19 -14.53
C SER A 120 -1.63 -10.40 -15.39
N GLY A 121 -1.47 -11.56 -14.73
CA GLY A 121 -1.40 -12.87 -15.35
C GLY A 121 -2.24 -13.89 -14.61
N VAL A 122 -2.47 -15.03 -15.24
CA VAL A 122 -3.22 -16.13 -14.63
C VAL A 122 -2.43 -17.43 -14.80
N ILE A 123 -2.17 -18.12 -13.68
CA ILE A 123 -1.59 -19.47 -13.71
C ILE A 123 -2.66 -20.45 -14.17
N TYR A 124 -2.49 -21.02 -15.35
CA TYR A 124 -3.49 -21.89 -15.97
C TYR A 124 -3.07 -23.35 -16.07
N LYS A 125 -1.80 -23.66 -15.87
CA LYS A 125 -1.28 -25.02 -15.95
C LYS A 125 -0.11 -25.22 -14.98
N LYS A 126 -0.06 -26.40 -14.36
CA LYS A 126 1.08 -26.91 -13.62
C LYS A 126 1.50 -28.26 -14.25
N ASP A 127 2.79 -28.44 -14.52
CA ASP A 127 3.33 -29.62 -15.19
C ASP A 127 4.72 -29.92 -14.61
N GLY A 128 4.80 -30.94 -13.79
CA GLY A 128 6.02 -31.28 -13.06
C GLY A 128 6.53 -30.10 -12.20
N ASP A 129 7.80 -29.73 -12.43
CA ASP A 129 8.46 -28.65 -11.72
C ASP A 129 8.17 -27.26 -12.31
N SER A 130 7.30 -27.17 -13.31
CA SER A 130 6.96 -25.94 -14.02
C SER A 130 5.49 -25.57 -13.85
N ALA A 131 5.21 -24.27 -13.85
CA ALA A 131 3.87 -23.74 -14.00
C ALA A 131 3.86 -22.68 -15.10
N TYR A 132 2.70 -22.46 -15.69
CA TYR A 132 2.53 -21.61 -16.86
C TYR A 132 1.52 -20.51 -16.56
N VAL A 133 1.93 -19.28 -16.84
CA VAL A 133 1.15 -18.06 -16.67
C VAL A 133 0.79 -17.52 -18.04
N VAL A 134 -0.49 -17.27 -18.29
CA VAL A 134 -0.95 -16.49 -19.44
C VAL A 134 -1.06 -15.04 -19.04
N THR A 135 -0.56 -14.13 -19.89
CA THR A 135 -0.61 -12.69 -19.75
C THR A 135 -0.74 -12.03 -21.12
N ASN A 136 -0.75 -10.70 -21.17
CA ASN A 136 -0.74 -9.97 -22.43
C ASN A 136 0.69 -9.83 -22.97
N ASN A 137 0.82 -9.87 -24.31
CA ASN A 137 2.11 -9.68 -24.96
C ASN A 137 2.71 -8.32 -24.64
N HIS A 138 1.93 -7.22 -24.69
CA HIS A 138 2.43 -5.88 -24.42
C HIS A 138 3.02 -5.71 -23.01
N VAL A 139 2.63 -6.57 -22.04
CA VAL A 139 3.18 -6.54 -20.68
C VAL A 139 4.62 -7.07 -20.67
N VAL A 140 4.92 -8.08 -21.45
CA VAL A 140 6.23 -8.78 -21.46
C VAL A 140 7.10 -8.43 -22.65
N ASP A 141 6.57 -7.67 -23.61
CA ASP A 141 7.29 -7.30 -24.81
C ASP A 141 8.59 -6.56 -24.46
N GLY A 142 9.70 -6.96 -25.09
CA GLY A 142 11.02 -6.38 -24.90
C GLY A 142 11.60 -6.52 -23.47
N ALA A 143 11.06 -7.40 -22.62
CA ALA A 143 11.58 -7.65 -21.30
C ALA A 143 12.99 -8.25 -21.33
N GLU A 144 13.91 -7.68 -20.55
CA GLU A 144 15.20 -8.30 -20.26
C GLU A 144 15.07 -9.31 -19.11
N GLN A 145 14.17 -9.05 -18.15
CA GLN A 145 13.79 -9.95 -17.09
C GLN A 145 12.29 -9.86 -16.85
N ILE A 146 11.67 -11.00 -16.60
CA ILE A 146 10.27 -11.09 -16.18
C ILE A 146 10.25 -11.65 -14.76
N GLU A 147 9.52 -11.00 -13.86
CA GLU A 147 9.19 -11.55 -12.55
C GLU A 147 7.68 -11.72 -12.43
N ILE A 148 7.30 -12.81 -11.78
CA ILE A 148 5.90 -13.07 -11.42
C ILE A 148 5.78 -12.94 -9.91
N MET A 149 4.91 -12.05 -9.46
CA MET A 149 4.55 -11.94 -8.05
C MET A 149 3.29 -12.75 -7.79
N LEU A 150 3.45 -13.81 -6.99
CA LEU A 150 2.36 -14.71 -6.61
C LEU A 150 1.40 -14.03 -5.62
N ALA A 151 0.22 -14.62 -5.43
CA ALA A 151 -0.80 -14.09 -4.53
C ALA A 151 -0.36 -13.96 -3.06
N ASP A 152 0.69 -14.70 -2.64
CA ASP A 152 1.30 -14.59 -1.30
C ASP A 152 2.40 -13.52 -1.22
N GLY A 153 2.62 -12.75 -2.30
CA GLY A 153 3.64 -11.70 -2.40
C GLY A 153 5.04 -12.19 -2.76
N LYS A 154 5.26 -13.50 -2.93
CA LYS A 154 6.54 -14.02 -3.38
C LYS A 154 6.77 -13.70 -4.85
N LYS A 155 8.02 -13.30 -5.15
CA LYS A 155 8.47 -13.06 -6.52
C LYS A 155 9.26 -14.27 -7.03
N VAL A 156 8.95 -14.70 -8.25
CA VAL A 156 9.66 -15.76 -8.95
C VAL A 156 10.04 -15.30 -10.35
N VAL A 157 11.24 -15.67 -10.79
CA VAL A 157 11.69 -15.33 -12.14
C VAL A 157 10.91 -16.16 -13.16
N GLY A 158 10.45 -15.50 -14.22
CA GLY A 158 9.72 -16.09 -15.34
C GLY A 158 10.57 -16.19 -16.60
N GLU A 159 10.32 -17.24 -17.38
CA GLU A 159 10.90 -17.45 -18.71
C GLU A 159 9.79 -17.31 -19.75
N LEU A 160 9.96 -16.42 -20.73
CA LEU A 160 9.00 -16.26 -21.81
C LEU A 160 9.03 -17.50 -22.70
N VAL A 161 7.92 -18.24 -22.76
CA VAL A 161 7.78 -19.44 -23.60
C VAL A 161 7.41 -19.06 -25.03
N GLY A 162 6.54 -18.08 -25.18
CA GLY A 162 6.10 -17.57 -26.46
C GLY A 162 5.11 -16.43 -26.30
N ALA A 163 5.00 -15.63 -27.34
CA ALA A 163 4.11 -14.51 -27.41
C ALA A 163 3.57 -14.31 -28.82
N ASP A 164 2.37 -13.79 -28.92
CA ASP A 164 1.73 -13.40 -30.16
C ASP A 164 1.23 -11.96 -30.07
N THR A 165 1.88 -11.09 -30.82
CA THR A 165 1.55 -9.65 -30.87
C THR A 165 0.18 -9.39 -31.49
N TYR A 166 -0.30 -10.29 -32.37
CA TYR A 166 -1.57 -10.09 -33.04
C TYR A 166 -2.77 -10.33 -32.11
N SER A 167 -2.71 -11.37 -31.31
CA SER A 167 -3.75 -11.69 -30.31
C SER A 167 -3.48 -11.01 -28.96
N ASP A 168 -2.30 -10.38 -28.79
CA ASP A 168 -1.83 -9.79 -27.54
C ASP A 168 -1.78 -10.82 -26.39
N ILE A 169 -1.30 -12.02 -26.66
CA ILE A 169 -1.18 -13.10 -25.67
C ILE A 169 0.28 -13.50 -25.52
N ALA A 170 0.71 -13.72 -24.29
CA ALA A 170 2.00 -14.32 -23.97
C ALA A 170 1.88 -15.41 -22.92
N VAL A 171 2.83 -16.35 -22.94
CA VAL A 171 2.95 -17.42 -21.95
C VAL A 171 4.31 -17.34 -21.29
N VAL A 172 4.31 -17.29 -19.97
CA VAL A 172 5.51 -17.26 -19.12
C VAL A 172 5.56 -18.54 -18.29
N LYS A 173 6.73 -19.19 -18.27
CA LYS A 173 7.00 -20.36 -17.44
C LYS A 173 7.69 -19.91 -16.14
N ILE A 174 7.26 -20.48 -15.01
CA ILE A 174 7.84 -20.27 -13.68
C ILE A 174 8.08 -21.63 -12.99
N SER A 175 8.83 -21.61 -11.89
CA SER A 175 8.91 -22.77 -10.99
C SER A 175 7.55 -23.06 -10.37
N SER A 176 7.13 -24.32 -10.34
CA SER A 176 5.86 -24.73 -9.72
C SER A 176 5.90 -24.84 -8.19
N LYS A 177 7.09 -24.68 -7.59
CA LYS A 177 7.34 -24.94 -6.15
C LYS A 177 6.41 -24.18 -5.21
N ASP A 178 6.18 -22.90 -5.49
CA ASP A 178 5.36 -22.01 -4.65
C ASP A 178 3.94 -21.81 -5.23
N VAL A 179 3.60 -22.50 -6.31
CA VAL A 179 2.28 -22.42 -6.95
C VAL A 179 1.30 -23.35 -6.23
N THR A 180 0.30 -22.76 -5.59
CA THR A 180 -0.74 -23.47 -4.82
C THR A 180 -2.05 -23.61 -5.59
N THR A 181 -2.36 -22.65 -6.46
CA THR A 181 -3.65 -22.56 -7.16
C THR A 181 -3.42 -22.41 -8.67
N VAL A 182 -4.26 -23.11 -9.44
CA VAL A 182 -4.29 -23.07 -10.91
C VAL A 182 -5.73 -22.79 -11.34
N ALA A 183 -5.93 -21.82 -12.22
CA ALA A 183 -7.23 -21.56 -12.83
C ALA A 183 -7.45 -22.48 -14.03
N GLU A 184 -8.65 -23.00 -14.16
CA GLU A 184 -9.05 -23.84 -15.29
C GLU A 184 -9.76 -22.99 -16.35
N PHE A 185 -9.45 -23.22 -17.62
CA PHE A 185 -10.22 -22.64 -18.72
C PHE A 185 -11.56 -23.36 -18.89
N ALA A 186 -12.61 -22.57 -19.08
CA ALA A 186 -13.93 -23.09 -19.44
C ALA A 186 -14.13 -23.08 -20.97
N ASP A 187 -15.11 -23.84 -21.43
CA ASP A 187 -15.53 -23.85 -22.84
C ASP A 187 -16.33 -22.55 -23.12
N SER A 188 -15.73 -21.63 -23.88
CA SER A 188 -16.37 -20.35 -24.25
C SER A 188 -17.67 -20.49 -25.07
N ASN A 189 -17.87 -21.63 -25.73
CA ASN A 189 -19.11 -21.87 -26.48
C ASN A 189 -20.32 -22.16 -25.58
N LYS A 190 -20.08 -22.39 -24.28
CA LYS A 190 -21.13 -22.64 -23.29
C LYS A 190 -21.57 -21.38 -22.52
N ILE A 191 -20.91 -20.25 -22.77
CA ILE A 191 -21.26 -18.98 -22.13
C ILE A 191 -22.58 -18.47 -22.72
N THR A 192 -23.49 -18.09 -21.82
CA THR A 192 -24.80 -17.56 -22.19
C THR A 192 -24.82 -16.04 -22.04
N VAL A 193 -25.40 -15.35 -23.02
CA VAL A 193 -25.55 -13.88 -22.95
C VAL A 193 -26.43 -13.51 -21.76
N GLY A 194 -25.95 -12.60 -20.91
CA GLY A 194 -26.63 -12.17 -19.68
C GLY A 194 -26.09 -12.86 -18.41
N GLU A 195 -25.13 -13.78 -18.51
CA GLU A 195 -24.43 -14.32 -17.34
C GLU A 195 -23.57 -13.25 -16.67
N THR A 196 -23.40 -13.41 -15.36
CA THR A 196 -22.53 -12.51 -14.57
C THR A 196 -21.06 -12.75 -14.94
N ALA A 197 -20.38 -11.67 -15.34
CA ALA A 197 -18.93 -11.67 -15.56
C ALA A 197 -18.22 -11.01 -14.37
N ILE A 198 -17.06 -11.56 -13.98
CA ILE A 198 -16.23 -11.04 -12.89
C ILE A 198 -14.84 -10.82 -13.46
N ALA A 199 -14.32 -9.60 -13.34
CA ALA A 199 -12.95 -9.25 -13.66
C ALA A 199 -12.09 -9.35 -12.40
N ILE A 200 -10.97 -10.09 -12.46
CA ILE A 200 -10.00 -10.20 -11.38
C ILE A 200 -8.64 -9.87 -11.95
N GLY A 201 -7.96 -8.90 -11.36
CA GLY A 201 -6.59 -8.50 -11.72
C GLY A 201 -5.70 -8.46 -10.49
N SER A 202 -4.39 -8.39 -10.70
CA SER A 202 -3.43 -8.11 -9.62
C SER A 202 -3.55 -6.64 -9.21
N PRO A 203 -3.48 -6.34 -7.90
CA PRO A 203 -3.49 -4.98 -7.39
C PRO A 203 -2.22 -4.23 -7.76
#